data_790adba135f30094977011038df35033
#
_entry.id   790adba135f30094977011038df35033
#
_cell.length_a   1.000
_cell.length_b   1.000
_cell.length_c   1.000
_cell.angle_alpha   90.00
_cell.angle_beta   90.00
_cell.angle_gamma   90.00
#
_symmetry.space_group_name_H-M   'P 1'
#
loop_
_entity.id
_entity.type
_entity.pdbx_description
1 polymer ?
#
loop_
_entity_poly.entity_id
_entity_poly.type
_entity_poly.pdbx_seq_one_letter_code
_entity_poly.pdbx_strand_id
1 'polypeptide(L)'
;MALKTYLLALTVLTRLASAAPASSSSTEAEAGLRLVKTSEDDPGQWVSEEAKFELFTSKGLGFIDITDIKDAEVLAALSTKPTNAAGIQAVEYPSALAHIEEANALIDSSSTDGPKEWLEHLASYRTRHYQSATGKEASDWLFAKVTEIASANTAITVEKFEHSFDQPSIIARLPGKSDELVILGAHYDSTSGNSTSVSPGADDNASGSVVVLESLRVLAQAGFAPENTLEFHWYGGEEGGLLGSAAVYKEYKNQNKTVLSFVNQDMAGYSESGTAAIVEDYTDPGLNAFVRILATQYQTGEPLEPNAFSCGYGCSDHASATANGFPSALLFEDFDPYTSPYIHTPNDAPNTIMWPTVQRHFHFAIGYLVEASYI
;
A
#
# COMPACT_ATOMS: atom_id res chain seq x y z
N MET A 1 -71.15 18.22 12.21
CA MET A 1 -70.20 19.05 11.43
C MET A 1 -68.87 18.36 11.40
N ALA A 2 -68.60 17.68 10.32
CA ALA A 2 -67.33 16.92 10.18
C ALA A 2 -66.49 17.58 9.08
N LEU A 3 -65.36 18.10 9.47
CA LEU A 3 -64.39 18.72 8.55
C LEU A 3 -63.50 17.62 7.97
N LYS A 4 -63.55 17.37 6.65
CA LYS A 4 -62.64 16.49 5.91
C LYS A 4 -61.43 17.29 5.52
N THR A 5 -60.25 16.90 6.04
CA THR A 5 -58.96 17.42 5.63
C THR A 5 -58.41 16.49 4.51
N TYR A 6 -58.22 17.02 3.34
CA TYR A 6 -57.54 16.32 2.23
C TYR A 6 -56.03 16.51 2.36
N LEU A 7 -55.31 15.38 2.55
CA LEU A 7 -53.87 15.33 2.45
C LEU A 7 -53.49 15.15 0.96
N LEU A 8 -52.86 16.15 0.36
CA LEU A 8 -52.26 16.04 -0.96
C LEU A 8 -50.88 15.36 -0.79
N ALA A 9 -50.75 14.14 -1.26
CA ALA A 9 -49.45 13.47 -1.33
C ALA A 9 -48.75 13.95 -2.61
N LEU A 10 -47.67 14.72 -2.46
CA LEU A 10 -46.78 15.11 -3.53
C LEU A 10 -45.74 13.98 -3.76
N THR A 11 -45.99 13.13 -4.77
CA THR A 11 -45.02 12.15 -5.22
C THR A 11 -43.97 12.87 -6.06
N VAL A 12 -42.79 13.09 -5.48
CA VAL A 12 -41.60 13.49 -6.27
C VAL A 12 -41.03 12.23 -6.91
N LEU A 13 -41.29 12.08 -8.22
CA LEU A 13 -40.56 11.12 -9.05
C LEU A 13 -39.16 11.65 -9.27
N THR A 14 -38.18 11.18 -8.51
CA THR A 14 -36.78 11.28 -8.89
C THR A 14 -36.51 10.29 -10.03
N ARG A 15 -36.40 10.81 -11.23
CA ARG A 15 -35.85 10.07 -12.34
C ARG A 15 -34.34 9.87 -12.06
N LEU A 16 -33.96 8.65 -11.72
CA LEU A 16 -32.58 8.20 -11.84
C LEU A 16 -32.21 8.23 -13.32
N ALA A 17 -31.53 9.28 -13.73
CA ALA A 17 -30.87 9.30 -15.03
C ALA A 17 -29.67 8.36 -14.93
N SER A 18 -29.79 7.19 -15.54
CA SER A 18 -28.65 6.34 -15.88
C SER A 18 -27.81 7.14 -16.89
N ALA A 19 -26.77 7.82 -16.42
CA ALA A 19 -25.80 8.45 -17.29
C ALA A 19 -24.77 7.37 -17.69
N ALA A 20 -24.82 6.97 -18.95
CA ALA A 20 -23.73 6.21 -19.54
C ALA A 20 -22.44 7.07 -19.54
N PRO A 21 -21.28 6.52 -19.18
CA PRO A 21 -20.02 7.25 -19.27
C PRO A 21 -19.62 7.29 -20.76
N ALA A 22 -19.77 8.42 -21.39
CA ALA A 22 -19.26 8.58 -22.74
C ALA A 22 -18.84 10.03 -23.01
N SER A 23 -17.66 10.19 -23.53
CA SER A 23 -17.11 11.30 -24.32
C SER A 23 -16.69 12.61 -23.64
N SER A 24 -16.86 12.81 -22.35
CA SER A 24 -16.34 14.00 -21.64
C SER A 24 -14.94 13.81 -21.01
N SER A 25 -14.44 12.58 -20.96
CA SER A 25 -13.24 12.21 -20.18
C SER A 25 -11.93 12.89 -20.61
N SER A 26 -11.77 13.24 -21.89
CA SER A 26 -10.54 13.91 -22.35
C SER A 26 -10.52 15.41 -21.99
N THR A 27 -11.67 16.06 -22.01
CA THR A 27 -11.79 17.50 -21.78
C THR A 27 -11.60 17.89 -20.32
N GLU A 28 -12.10 17.08 -19.39
CA GLU A 28 -11.95 17.31 -17.96
C GLU A 28 -10.54 16.98 -17.47
N ALA A 29 -9.92 15.91 -17.96
CA ALA A 29 -8.51 15.61 -17.68
C ALA A 29 -7.57 16.68 -18.26
N GLU A 30 -7.86 17.19 -19.49
CA GLU A 30 -7.14 18.32 -20.09
C GLU A 30 -7.30 19.62 -19.28
N ALA A 31 -8.40 19.77 -18.54
CA ALA A 31 -8.61 20.88 -17.59
C ALA A 31 -7.90 20.67 -16.24
N GLY A 32 -7.12 19.60 -16.07
CA GLY A 32 -6.39 19.29 -14.84
C GLY A 32 -7.27 18.65 -13.76
N LEU A 33 -8.46 18.17 -14.10
CA LEU A 33 -9.32 17.45 -13.17
C LEU A 33 -8.91 15.95 -13.10
N ARG A 34 -9.22 15.34 -11.98
CA ARG A 34 -8.97 13.92 -11.70
C ARG A 34 -10.29 13.17 -11.55
N LEU A 35 -10.39 11.99 -12.14
CA LEU A 35 -11.55 11.11 -12.00
C LEU A 35 -11.32 10.18 -10.81
N VAL A 36 -12.09 10.39 -9.75
CA VAL A 36 -11.89 9.73 -8.45
C VAL A 36 -13.13 8.94 -8.07
N LYS A 37 -12.94 7.72 -7.57
CA LYS A 37 -14.01 6.85 -7.05
C LYS A 37 -13.72 6.42 -5.62
N THR A 38 -14.79 6.24 -4.82
CA THR A 38 -14.72 5.96 -3.38
C THR A 38 -15.25 4.58 -2.99
N SER A 39 -15.87 3.86 -3.90
CA SER A 39 -16.42 2.51 -3.66
C SER A 39 -16.55 1.72 -4.96
N GLU A 40 -16.86 0.43 -4.83
CA GLU A 40 -17.03 -0.49 -5.96
C GLU A 40 -18.05 0.02 -6.99
N ASP A 41 -19.21 0.47 -6.52
CA ASP A 41 -20.33 0.91 -7.38
C ASP A 41 -20.24 2.40 -7.79
N ASP A 42 -19.22 3.14 -7.31
CA ASP A 42 -19.05 4.54 -7.63
C ASP A 42 -18.52 4.68 -9.07
N PRO A 43 -19.25 5.35 -9.99
CA PRO A 43 -18.77 5.58 -11.35
C PRO A 43 -17.60 6.56 -11.42
N GLY A 44 -17.24 7.19 -10.32
CA GLY A 44 -16.26 8.25 -10.21
C GLY A 44 -16.83 9.64 -10.47
N GLN A 45 -16.20 10.64 -9.87
CA GLN A 45 -16.49 12.05 -10.10
C GLN A 45 -15.22 12.82 -10.45
N TRP A 46 -15.38 13.83 -11.32
CA TRP A 46 -14.29 14.72 -11.67
C TRP A 46 -14.11 15.79 -10.61
N VAL A 47 -12.93 15.85 -10.02
CA VAL A 47 -12.57 16.80 -8.96
C VAL A 47 -11.20 17.44 -9.25
N SER A 48 -10.93 18.62 -8.69
CA SER A 48 -9.56 19.14 -8.70
C SER A 48 -8.69 18.40 -7.67
N GLU A 49 -7.38 18.46 -7.84
CA GLU A 49 -6.43 17.84 -6.91
C GLU A 49 -6.63 18.33 -5.47
N GLU A 50 -6.83 19.65 -5.32
CA GLU A 50 -7.05 20.25 -4.00
C GLU A 50 -8.36 19.81 -3.35
N ALA A 51 -9.37 19.46 -4.17
CA ALA A 51 -10.67 19.04 -3.67
C ALA A 51 -10.68 17.60 -3.13
N LYS A 52 -9.71 16.75 -3.49
CA LYS A 52 -9.64 15.37 -3.01
C LYS A 52 -9.66 15.29 -1.48
N PHE A 53 -8.81 16.07 -0.83
CA PHE A 53 -8.77 16.09 0.63
C PHE A 53 -10.08 16.58 1.25
N GLU A 54 -10.63 17.71 0.79
CA GLU A 54 -11.86 18.29 1.36
C GLU A 54 -13.10 17.40 1.14
N LEU A 55 -13.16 16.73 -0.02
CA LEU A 55 -14.31 15.92 -0.38
C LEU A 55 -14.27 14.53 0.20
N PHE A 56 -13.08 13.95 0.36
CA PHE A 56 -12.89 12.55 0.74
C PHE A 56 -12.10 12.40 2.03
N THR A 57 -10.78 12.57 2.02
CA THR A 57 -9.87 12.24 3.11
C THR A 57 -10.27 12.90 4.44
N SER A 58 -10.63 14.19 4.44
CA SER A 58 -11.07 14.91 5.66
C SER A 58 -12.36 14.36 6.28
N LYS A 59 -13.07 13.48 5.56
CA LYS A 59 -14.31 12.82 6.01
C LYS A 59 -14.08 11.35 6.32
N GLY A 60 -12.83 10.89 6.31
CA GLY A 60 -12.49 9.47 6.47
C GLY A 60 -12.94 8.60 5.29
N LEU A 61 -13.11 9.20 4.10
CA LEU A 61 -13.42 8.48 2.88
C LEU A 61 -12.14 8.26 2.08
N GLY A 62 -11.75 7.02 1.89
CA GLY A 62 -10.70 6.67 0.96
C GLY A 62 -11.16 6.74 -0.50
N PHE A 63 -10.22 6.79 -1.43
CA PHE A 63 -10.52 6.89 -2.85
C PHE A 63 -9.40 6.32 -3.73
N ILE A 64 -9.74 6.03 -4.98
CA ILE A 64 -8.81 5.66 -6.04
C ILE A 64 -8.91 6.69 -7.17
N ASP A 65 -7.79 7.16 -7.68
CA ASP A 65 -7.74 8.00 -8.88
C ASP A 65 -7.63 7.10 -10.13
N ILE A 66 -8.67 7.09 -10.94
CA ILE A 66 -8.74 6.25 -12.14
C ILE A 66 -8.53 7.04 -13.44
N THR A 67 -8.10 8.29 -13.37
CA THR A 67 -7.96 9.20 -14.53
C THR A 67 -7.06 8.61 -15.62
N ASP A 68 -5.94 8.02 -15.24
CA ASP A 68 -4.91 7.54 -16.17
C ASP A 68 -5.03 6.03 -16.45
N ILE A 69 -5.99 5.34 -15.82
CA ILE A 69 -6.28 3.93 -16.06
C ILE A 69 -7.16 3.81 -17.32
N LYS A 70 -6.59 3.26 -18.39
CA LYS A 70 -7.28 3.08 -19.68
C LYS A 70 -7.64 1.62 -19.97
N ASP A 71 -7.04 0.70 -19.24
CA ASP A 71 -7.32 -0.74 -19.36
C ASP A 71 -8.68 -1.06 -18.72
N ALA A 72 -9.61 -1.56 -19.52
CA ALA A 72 -10.96 -1.87 -19.07
C ALA A 72 -11.02 -3.03 -18.06
N GLU A 73 -10.07 -3.96 -18.13
CA GLU A 73 -9.98 -5.08 -17.19
C GLU A 73 -9.51 -4.59 -15.83
N VAL A 74 -8.52 -3.67 -15.80
CA VAL A 74 -8.03 -3.03 -14.57
C VAL A 74 -9.15 -2.19 -13.93
N LEU A 75 -9.88 -1.39 -14.73
CA LEU A 75 -11.03 -0.62 -14.23
C LEU A 75 -12.12 -1.53 -13.65
N ALA A 76 -12.40 -2.65 -14.32
CA ALA A 76 -13.37 -3.62 -13.84
C ALA A 76 -12.91 -4.27 -12.53
N ALA A 77 -11.62 -4.62 -12.39
CA ALA A 77 -11.05 -5.20 -11.18
C ALA A 77 -11.09 -4.23 -9.98
N LEU A 78 -10.91 -2.93 -10.22
CA LEU A 78 -11.06 -1.88 -9.20
C LEU A 78 -12.52 -1.51 -8.89
N SER A 79 -13.48 -2.03 -9.66
CA SER A 79 -14.91 -1.72 -9.52
C SER A 79 -15.75 -2.89 -9.00
N THR A 80 -15.12 -4.02 -8.76
CA THR A 80 -15.80 -5.22 -8.24
C THR A 80 -14.91 -5.85 -7.18
N LYS A 81 -15.48 -6.15 -6.01
CA LYS A 81 -14.76 -6.98 -5.04
C LYS A 81 -14.37 -8.29 -5.74
N PRO A 82 -13.09 -8.61 -5.89
CA PRO A 82 -12.71 -9.87 -6.50
C PRO A 82 -13.21 -10.99 -5.60
N THR A 83 -14.33 -11.62 -5.97
CA THR A 83 -14.89 -12.77 -5.22
C THR A 83 -14.17 -14.07 -5.55
N ASN A 84 -13.35 -14.04 -6.60
CA ASN A 84 -12.50 -15.15 -7.04
C ASN A 84 -11.26 -14.55 -7.70
N ALA A 85 -10.14 -15.24 -7.63
CA ALA A 85 -8.88 -14.92 -8.31
C ALA A 85 -8.96 -14.91 -9.86
N ALA A 86 -10.12 -14.63 -10.44
CA ALA A 86 -10.32 -14.58 -11.88
C ALA A 86 -9.52 -13.41 -12.46
N GLY A 87 -8.50 -13.74 -13.24
CA GLY A 87 -7.60 -12.77 -13.87
C GLY A 87 -6.30 -12.53 -13.11
N ILE A 88 -6.16 -13.01 -11.86
CA ILE A 88 -4.89 -12.98 -11.14
C ILE A 88 -4.03 -14.18 -11.55
N GLN A 89 -2.72 -13.96 -11.70
CA GLN A 89 -1.76 -15.03 -11.98
C GLN A 89 -1.86 -16.10 -10.88
N ALA A 90 -2.12 -17.35 -11.29
CA ALA A 90 -2.24 -18.45 -10.34
C ALA A 90 -0.85 -18.84 -9.80
N VAL A 91 -0.69 -18.80 -8.49
CA VAL A 91 0.51 -19.24 -7.77
C VAL A 91 0.09 -20.27 -6.71
N GLU A 92 0.86 -21.35 -6.59
CA GLU A 92 0.67 -22.33 -5.52
C GLU A 92 1.54 -21.96 -4.32
N TYR A 93 0.92 -21.58 -3.21
CA TYR A 93 1.63 -21.21 -1.99
C TYR A 93 1.82 -22.41 -1.06
N PRO A 94 2.96 -22.47 -0.34
CA PRO A 94 3.19 -23.52 0.65
C PRO A 94 2.12 -23.52 1.75
N SER A 95 1.68 -24.71 2.13
CA SER A 95 0.77 -24.90 3.29
C SER A 95 1.49 -25.02 4.62
N ALA A 96 2.83 -25.01 4.61
CA ALA A 96 3.70 -25.06 5.79
C ALA A 96 5.03 -24.35 5.47
N LEU A 97 5.65 -23.75 6.47
CA LEU A 97 6.95 -23.09 6.37
C LEU A 97 8.09 -24.11 6.36
N ALA A 98 9.10 -23.89 5.53
CA ALA A 98 10.24 -24.80 5.34
C ALA A 98 11.58 -24.17 5.71
N HIS A 99 11.67 -22.84 5.86
CA HIS A 99 12.91 -22.09 6.05
C HIS A 99 12.95 -21.31 7.37
N ILE A 100 12.25 -21.82 8.41
CA ILE A 100 12.09 -21.13 9.70
C ILE A 100 13.44 -20.85 10.39
N GLU A 101 14.40 -21.77 10.33
CA GLU A 101 15.73 -21.56 10.94
C GLU A 101 16.50 -20.45 10.26
N GLU A 102 16.46 -20.40 8.92
CA GLU A 102 17.09 -19.34 8.13
C GLU A 102 16.44 -17.99 8.37
N ALA A 103 15.10 -17.93 8.34
CA ALA A 103 14.35 -16.72 8.62
C ALA A 103 14.63 -16.19 10.03
N ASN A 104 14.60 -17.03 11.04
CA ASN A 104 14.88 -16.63 12.43
C ASN A 104 16.32 -16.10 12.60
N ALA A 105 17.31 -16.71 11.96
CA ALA A 105 18.70 -16.22 12.01
C ALA A 105 18.84 -14.81 11.44
N LEU A 106 18.06 -14.48 10.42
CA LEU A 106 18.00 -13.13 9.83
C LEU A 106 17.21 -12.17 10.73
N ILE A 107 16.06 -12.60 11.25
CA ILE A 107 15.25 -11.82 12.21
C ILE A 107 16.07 -11.44 13.45
N ASP A 108 16.87 -12.35 13.98
CA ASP A 108 17.74 -12.08 15.14
C ASP A 108 18.79 -10.98 14.88
N SER A 109 19.09 -10.67 13.63
CA SER A 109 20.00 -9.58 13.23
C SER A 109 19.28 -8.25 13.02
N SER A 110 17.95 -8.21 13.11
CA SER A 110 17.15 -7.01 12.98
C SER A 110 17.22 -6.13 14.25
N SER A 111 16.94 -4.83 14.08
CA SER A 111 16.97 -3.87 15.16
C SER A 111 15.93 -2.77 14.94
N THR A 112 15.43 -2.18 16.02
CA THR A 112 14.58 -0.98 15.94
C THR A 112 15.39 0.32 15.89
N ASP A 113 16.72 0.30 16.01
CA ASP A 113 17.54 1.53 16.10
C ASP A 113 17.56 2.29 14.77
N GLY A 114 17.84 1.58 13.66
CA GLY A 114 17.76 2.18 12.33
C GLY A 114 16.36 2.66 11.97
N PRO A 115 15.34 1.80 12.06
CA PRO A 115 13.94 2.20 11.84
C PRO A 115 13.49 3.44 12.62
N LYS A 116 13.91 3.61 13.88
CA LYS A 116 13.60 4.81 14.68
C LYS A 116 14.19 6.07 14.06
N GLU A 117 15.49 6.04 13.77
CA GLU A 117 16.18 7.17 13.13
C GLU A 117 15.55 7.54 11.79
N TRP A 118 15.25 6.54 10.95
CA TRP A 118 14.71 6.77 9.62
C TRP A 118 13.28 7.28 9.64
N LEU A 119 12.43 6.75 10.53
CA LEU A 119 11.07 7.22 10.71
C LEU A 119 11.04 8.67 11.24
N GLU A 120 11.85 8.98 12.25
CA GLU A 120 11.98 10.34 12.77
C GLU A 120 12.43 11.31 11.66
N HIS A 121 13.33 10.88 10.78
CA HIS A 121 13.77 11.70 9.66
C HIS A 121 12.64 11.91 8.64
N LEU A 122 11.95 10.85 8.21
CA LEU A 122 10.82 10.96 7.28
C LEU A 122 9.70 11.83 7.85
N ALA A 123 9.37 11.67 9.11
CA ALA A 123 8.35 12.47 9.79
C ALA A 123 8.80 13.92 10.11
N SER A 124 10.08 14.24 9.95
CA SER A 124 10.60 15.61 10.16
C SER A 124 10.30 16.56 9.01
N TYR A 125 10.00 16.05 7.82
CA TYR A 125 9.52 16.88 6.73
C TYR A 125 8.17 17.48 7.08
N ARG A 126 7.94 18.74 6.65
CA ARG A 126 6.65 19.40 6.86
C ARG A 126 5.49 18.56 6.32
N THR A 127 5.71 17.97 5.17
CA THR A 127 4.82 17.02 4.50
C THR A 127 5.66 16.22 3.50
N ARG A 128 5.26 14.98 3.25
CA ARG A 128 5.79 14.17 2.14
C ARG A 128 4.79 14.07 0.99
N HIS A 129 3.80 14.96 0.95
CA HIS A 129 2.81 14.98 -0.12
C HIS A 129 3.49 14.96 -1.50
N TYR A 130 3.05 14.10 -2.40
CA TYR A 130 3.72 13.78 -3.66
C TYR A 130 3.89 14.98 -4.62
N GLN A 131 3.11 16.05 -4.44
CA GLN A 131 3.20 17.30 -5.20
C GLN A 131 3.96 18.41 -4.44
N SER A 132 4.55 18.12 -3.28
CA SER A 132 5.25 19.13 -2.50
C SER A 132 6.76 19.09 -2.74
N ALA A 133 7.41 20.26 -2.60
CA ALA A 133 8.88 20.33 -2.65
C ALA A 133 9.52 19.43 -1.56
N THR A 134 8.94 19.41 -0.36
CA THR A 134 9.43 18.56 0.73
C THR A 134 9.16 17.06 0.49
N GLY A 135 8.11 16.70 -0.25
CA GLY A 135 7.90 15.34 -0.73
C GLY A 135 8.99 14.90 -1.72
N LYS A 136 9.41 15.81 -2.61
CA LYS A 136 10.55 15.58 -3.50
C LYS A 136 11.87 15.44 -2.71
N GLU A 137 12.13 16.30 -1.73
CA GLU A 137 13.32 16.22 -0.85
C GLU A 137 13.32 14.90 -0.07
N ALA A 138 12.16 14.45 0.44
CA ALA A 138 12.01 13.15 1.11
C ALA A 138 12.35 11.99 0.15
N SER A 139 11.94 12.06 -1.12
CA SER A 139 12.29 11.04 -2.11
C SER A 139 13.80 10.98 -2.39
N ASP A 140 14.48 12.11 -2.43
CA ASP A 140 15.93 12.14 -2.65
C ASP A 140 16.69 11.58 -1.46
N TRP A 141 16.24 11.89 -0.23
CA TRP A 141 16.80 11.29 0.98
C TRP A 141 16.56 9.78 1.03
N LEU A 142 15.33 9.34 0.76
CA LEU A 142 14.98 7.91 0.80
C LEU A 142 15.77 7.12 -0.25
N PHE A 143 15.89 7.64 -1.47
CA PHE A 143 16.71 7.01 -2.52
C PHE A 143 18.18 6.89 -2.10
N ALA A 144 18.74 7.93 -1.47
CA ALA A 144 20.09 7.88 -0.95
C ALA A 144 20.24 6.85 0.18
N LYS A 145 19.26 6.77 1.09
CA LYS A 145 19.26 5.79 2.19
C LYS A 145 19.12 4.35 1.69
N VAL A 146 18.22 4.09 0.76
CA VAL A 146 18.09 2.77 0.11
C VAL A 146 19.40 2.38 -0.57
N THR A 147 20.03 3.30 -1.30
CA THR A 147 21.30 3.06 -1.98
C THR A 147 22.44 2.78 -0.98
N GLU A 148 22.49 3.53 0.13
CA GLU A 148 23.45 3.30 1.22
C GLU A 148 23.31 1.88 1.80
N ILE A 149 22.09 1.49 2.15
CA ILE A 149 21.77 0.16 2.71
C ILE A 149 22.10 -0.94 1.70
N ALA A 150 21.67 -0.79 0.44
CA ALA A 150 21.92 -1.74 -0.62
C ALA A 150 23.40 -1.97 -0.89
N SER A 151 24.27 -0.99 -0.64
CA SER A 151 25.72 -1.09 -0.85
C SER A 151 26.41 -2.20 -0.06
N ALA A 152 25.76 -2.73 1.01
CA ALA A 152 26.26 -3.88 1.75
C ALA A 152 26.26 -5.17 0.91
N ASN A 153 25.45 -5.24 -0.15
CA ASN A 153 25.43 -6.34 -1.12
C ASN A 153 25.49 -5.77 -2.54
N THR A 154 26.63 -5.90 -3.20
CA THR A 154 26.88 -5.33 -4.54
C THR A 154 26.02 -5.93 -5.66
N ALA A 155 25.29 -7.01 -5.40
CA ALA A 155 24.33 -7.56 -6.34
C ALA A 155 23.03 -6.73 -6.40
N ILE A 156 22.72 -5.95 -5.35
CA ILE A 156 21.50 -5.15 -5.29
C ILE A 156 21.64 -3.92 -6.19
N THR A 157 20.64 -3.71 -7.01
CA THR A 157 20.47 -2.48 -7.81
C THR A 157 19.36 -1.63 -7.23
N VAL A 158 19.46 -0.29 -7.35
CA VAL A 158 18.46 0.65 -6.89
C VAL A 158 18.13 1.61 -8.03
N GLU A 159 16.86 1.77 -8.33
CA GLU A 159 16.39 2.65 -9.39
C GLU A 159 15.21 3.52 -8.95
N LYS A 160 15.02 4.64 -9.64
CA LYS A 160 13.83 5.47 -9.55
C LYS A 160 12.89 5.11 -10.69
N PHE A 161 11.64 4.89 -10.40
CA PHE A 161 10.56 4.80 -11.37
C PHE A 161 9.86 6.17 -11.43
N GLU A 162 10.11 6.90 -12.50
CA GLU A 162 9.62 8.27 -12.66
C GLU A 162 8.13 8.29 -13.02
N HIS A 163 7.42 9.29 -12.48
CA HIS A 163 6.01 9.52 -12.70
C HIS A 163 5.74 10.85 -13.42
N SER A 164 4.48 11.21 -13.64
CA SER A 164 4.09 12.53 -14.16
C SER A 164 4.14 13.63 -13.10
N PHE A 165 4.51 13.30 -11.87
CA PHE A 165 4.73 14.19 -10.73
C PHE A 165 6.17 14.02 -10.20
N ASP A 166 6.63 14.97 -9.37
CA ASP A 166 8.05 15.07 -9.00
C ASP A 166 8.55 14.02 -8.01
N GLN A 167 7.67 13.25 -7.39
CA GLN A 167 8.00 12.21 -6.40
C GLN A 167 8.04 10.83 -7.07
N PRO A 168 9.22 10.25 -7.41
CA PRO A 168 9.32 8.94 -8.06
C PRO A 168 8.97 7.81 -7.08
N SER A 169 8.59 6.63 -7.59
CA SER A 169 8.72 5.41 -6.81
C SER A 169 10.17 4.92 -6.82
N ILE A 170 10.58 4.23 -5.75
CA ILE A 170 11.94 3.70 -5.59
C ILE A 170 11.86 2.18 -5.54
N ILE A 171 12.73 1.51 -6.32
CA ILE A 171 12.78 0.05 -6.40
C ILE A 171 14.21 -0.41 -6.15
N ALA A 172 14.39 -1.23 -5.11
CA ALA A 172 15.64 -1.96 -4.90
C ALA A 172 15.42 -3.43 -5.29
N ARG A 173 16.36 -4.02 -6.05
CA ARG A 173 16.26 -5.38 -6.58
C ARG A 173 17.47 -6.21 -6.16
N LEU A 174 17.21 -7.28 -5.42
CA LEU A 174 18.17 -8.33 -5.10
C LEU A 174 17.91 -9.51 -6.04
N PRO A 175 18.79 -9.75 -7.04
CA PRO A 175 18.57 -10.80 -8.04
C PRO A 175 18.65 -12.19 -7.40
N GLY A 176 17.71 -13.04 -7.75
CA GLY A 176 17.68 -14.46 -7.45
C GLY A 176 18.28 -15.29 -8.58
N LYS A 177 18.11 -16.62 -8.49
CA LYS A 177 18.41 -17.54 -9.59
C LYS A 177 17.33 -17.51 -10.68
N SER A 178 16.11 -17.15 -10.32
CA SER A 178 14.97 -16.91 -11.19
C SER A 178 14.67 -15.41 -11.30
N ASP A 179 14.13 -14.98 -12.45
CA ASP A 179 13.65 -13.62 -12.65
C ASP A 179 12.22 -13.40 -12.12
N GLU A 180 11.57 -14.43 -11.59
CA GLU A 180 10.27 -14.34 -10.95
C GLU A 180 10.36 -13.52 -9.66
N LEU A 181 9.35 -12.67 -9.41
CA LEU A 181 9.44 -11.63 -8.41
C LEU A 181 8.66 -11.96 -7.13
N VAL A 182 9.32 -11.76 -6.01
CA VAL A 182 8.72 -11.63 -4.69
C VAL A 182 8.91 -10.19 -4.23
N ILE A 183 7.82 -9.47 -3.94
CA ILE A 183 7.84 -8.04 -3.71
C ILE A 183 7.37 -7.72 -2.29
N LEU A 184 8.12 -6.88 -1.59
CA LEU A 184 7.71 -6.20 -0.37
C LEU A 184 7.65 -4.70 -0.65
N GLY A 185 6.54 -4.02 -0.33
CA GLY A 185 6.40 -2.61 -0.64
C GLY A 185 5.63 -1.82 0.40
N ALA A 186 5.78 -0.51 0.32
CA ALA A 186 5.09 0.49 1.12
C ALA A 186 5.04 1.81 0.34
N HIS A 187 4.07 2.67 0.56
CA HIS A 187 4.19 4.04 0.09
C HIS A 187 5.02 4.89 1.06
N TYR A 188 5.50 6.04 0.61
CA TYR A 188 6.31 6.93 1.45
C TYR A 188 5.85 8.38 1.42
N ASP A 189 4.85 8.71 0.61
CA ASP A 189 4.19 10.01 0.71
C ASP A 189 3.31 10.09 1.97
N SER A 190 2.74 11.24 2.25
CA SER A 190 1.85 11.46 3.40
C SER A 190 0.90 12.61 3.12
N THR A 191 -0.27 12.60 3.75
CA THR A 191 -1.26 13.66 3.63
C THR A 191 -1.89 14.05 4.98
N SER A 192 -2.30 15.29 5.10
CA SER A 192 -3.25 15.78 6.11
C SER A 192 -4.01 16.99 5.56
N GLY A 193 -4.02 17.11 4.23
CA GLY A 193 -4.62 18.25 3.54
C GLY A 193 -4.05 18.43 2.14
N ASN A 194 -3.70 19.66 1.78
CA ASN A 194 -3.05 19.94 0.52
C ASN A 194 -1.51 19.83 0.63
N SER A 195 -0.81 20.01 -0.48
CA SER A 195 0.65 19.92 -0.59
C SER A 195 1.46 20.86 0.32
N THR A 196 0.81 21.72 1.09
CA THR A 196 1.45 22.64 2.06
C THR A 196 1.04 22.39 3.50
N SER A 197 0.12 21.49 3.75
CA SER A 197 -0.33 21.10 5.08
C SER A 197 0.80 20.43 5.89
N VAL A 198 0.72 20.48 7.22
CA VAL A 198 1.66 19.75 8.08
C VAL A 198 1.21 18.30 8.16
N SER A 199 2.01 17.39 7.62
CA SER A 199 1.71 15.97 7.55
C SER A 199 2.95 15.15 7.87
N PRO A 200 3.25 14.89 9.16
CA PRO A 200 4.39 14.05 9.54
C PRO A 200 4.27 12.63 8.99
N GLY A 201 3.05 12.06 8.94
CA GLY A 201 2.80 10.74 8.40
C GLY A 201 3.71 9.68 9.03
N ALA A 202 3.78 9.66 10.37
CA ALA A 202 4.71 8.76 11.07
C ALA A 202 4.24 7.31 10.96
N ASP A 203 2.94 7.11 11.14
CA ASP A 203 2.33 5.81 10.95
C ASP A 203 1.93 5.61 9.50
N ASP A 204 1.33 6.62 8.90
CA ASP A 204 0.89 6.62 7.50
C ASP A 204 1.78 7.51 6.61
N ASN A 205 2.83 6.97 5.92
CA ASN A 205 3.29 5.59 6.03
C ASN A 205 4.83 5.54 6.15
N ALA A 206 5.39 6.34 7.07
CA ALA A 206 6.81 6.16 7.39
C ALA A 206 7.04 4.82 8.11
N SER A 207 6.06 4.31 8.88
CA SER A 207 6.14 3.02 9.58
C SER A 207 6.35 1.86 8.61
N GLY A 208 5.50 1.71 7.59
CA GLY A 208 5.67 0.71 6.53
C GLY A 208 6.96 0.91 5.73
N SER A 209 7.30 2.17 5.42
CA SER A 209 8.53 2.50 4.71
C SER A 209 9.78 2.01 5.43
N VAL A 210 9.86 2.13 6.76
CA VAL A 210 11.03 1.66 7.54
C VAL A 210 11.00 0.15 7.77
N VAL A 211 9.84 -0.51 7.73
CA VAL A 211 9.75 -1.98 7.70
C VAL A 211 10.44 -2.52 6.44
N VAL A 212 10.17 -1.92 5.28
CA VAL A 212 10.82 -2.31 4.01
C VAL A 212 12.33 -2.02 4.06
N LEU A 213 12.75 -0.86 4.63
CA LEU A 213 14.17 -0.51 4.78
C LEU A 213 14.93 -1.48 5.68
N GLU A 214 14.36 -1.85 6.83
CA GLU A 214 15.02 -2.79 7.76
C GLU A 214 15.12 -4.19 7.15
N SER A 215 14.10 -4.63 6.45
CA SER A 215 14.12 -5.90 5.72
C SER A 215 15.22 -5.93 4.66
N LEU A 216 15.35 -4.87 3.86
CA LEU A 216 16.45 -4.71 2.91
C LEU A 216 17.82 -4.73 3.60
N ARG A 217 17.99 -3.99 4.72
CA ARG A 217 19.24 -3.93 5.47
C ARG A 217 19.69 -5.31 5.95
N VAL A 218 18.77 -6.04 6.56
CA VAL A 218 19.04 -7.38 7.11
C VAL A 218 19.51 -8.32 6.00
N LEU A 219 18.77 -8.41 4.89
CA LEU A 219 19.10 -9.30 3.80
C LEU A 219 20.39 -8.89 3.07
N ALA A 220 20.60 -7.58 2.87
CA ALA A 220 21.81 -7.06 2.24
C ALA A 220 23.06 -7.36 3.08
N GLN A 221 23.02 -7.09 4.39
CA GLN A 221 24.16 -7.33 5.29
C GLN A 221 24.48 -8.81 5.48
N ALA A 222 23.46 -9.68 5.44
CA ALA A 222 23.64 -11.12 5.49
C ALA A 222 24.20 -11.70 4.19
N GLY A 223 24.22 -10.94 3.09
CA GLY A 223 24.56 -11.47 1.77
C GLY A 223 23.55 -12.53 1.31
N PHE A 224 22.27 -12.37 1.66
CA PHE A 224 21.22 -13.32 1.31
C PHE A 224 21.16 -13.54 -0.21
N ALA A 225 21.04 -14.78 -0.65
CA ALA A 225 21.01 -15.19 -2.04
C ALA A 225 19.72 -15.97 -2.35
N PRO A 226 18.65 -15.28 -2.76
CA PRO A 226 17.34 -15.89 -2.95
C PRO A 226 17.28 -16.81 -4.18
N GLU A 227 16.33 -17.75 -4.21
CA GLU A 227 15.97 -18.50 -5.41
C GLU A 227 15.24 -17.59 -6.41
N ASN A 228 14.16 -16.95 -5.98
CA ASN A 228 13.43 -15.97 -6.78
C ASN A 228 13.93 -14.56 -6.46
N THR A 229 13.86 -13.67 -7.43
CA THR A 229 14.29 -12.27 -7.28
C THR A 229 13.42 -11.53 -6.27
N LEU A 230 14.06 -10.84 -5.32
CA LEU A 230 13.36 -9.98 -4.36
C LEU A 230 13.37 -8.54 -4.85
N GLU A 231 12.22 -7.87 -4.75
CA GLU A 231 12.13 -6.43 -4.94
C GLU A 231 11.55 -5.75 -3.70
N PHE A 232 12.10 -4.58 -3.38
CA PHE A 232 11.70 -3.72 -2.28
C PHE A 232 11.21 -2.41 -2.89
N HIS A 233 9.94 -2.07 -2.67
CA HIS A 233 9.30 -0.94 -3.31
C HIS A 233 8.90 0.13 -2.31
N TRP A 234 9.11 1.40 -2.68
CA TRP A 234 8.56 2.57 -2.00
C TRP A 234 7.80 3.37 -3.04
N TYR A 235 6.47 3.40 -2.94
CA TYR A 235 5.61 4.06 -3.91
C TYR A 235 5.42 5.53 -3.57
N GLY A 236 5.47 6.40 -4.58
CA GLY A 236 5.11 7.81 -4.45
C GLY A 236 3.65 8.02 -4.85
N GLY A 237 2.96 8.95 -4.17
CA GLY A 237 1.61 9.37 -4.57
C GLY A 237 0.51 8.34 -4.32
N GLU A 238 0.64 7.51 -3.32
CA GLU A 238 -0.44 6.62 -2.85
C GLU A 238 -1.64 7.45 -2.40
N GLU A 239 -1.40 8.46 -1.58
CA GLU A 239 -2.36 9.41 -1.02
C GLU A 239 -3.07 10.28 -2.08
N GLY A 240 -2.53 10.31 -3.28
CA GLY A 240 -3.17 10.88 -4.47
C GLY A 240 -4.19 9.94 -5.13
N GLY A 241 -4.34 8.72 -4.63
CA GLY A 241 -5.22 7.66 -5.12
C GLY A 241 -4.46 6.55 -5.86
N LEU A 242 -3.45 5.98 -5.25
CA LEU A 242 -2.65 4.83 -5.72
C LEU A 242 -1.82 5.12 -6.98
N LEU A 243 -1.41 6.38 -7.20
CA LEU A 243 -0.84 6.82 -8.49
C LEU A 243 0.45 6.09 -8.85
N GLY A 244 1.37 5.93 -7.89
CA GLY A 244 2.68 5.34 -8.12
C GLY A 244 2.62 3.84 -8.35
N SER A 245 1.95 3.11 -7.47
CA SER A 245 1.78 1.66 -7.62
C SER A 245 1.01 1.30 -8.88
N ALA A 246 -0.05 2.05 -9.23
CA ALA A 246 -0.80 1.83 -10.46
C ALA A 246 0.10 1.95 -11.70
N ALA A 247 1.01 2.93 -11.72
CA ALA A 247 1.97 3.12 -12.81
C ALA A 247 3.01 1.97 -12.87
N VAL A 248 3.55 1.55 -11.72
CA VAL A 248 4.53 0.46 -11.62
C VAL A 248 3.92 -0.86 -12.09
N TYR A 249 2.76 -1.25 -11.56
CA TYR A 249 2.15 -2.54 -11.92
C TYR A 249 1.60 -2.57 -13.34
N LYS A 250 1.12 -1.43 -13.87
CA LYS A 250 0.82 -1.29 -15.30
C LYS A 250 2.03 -1.59 -16.17
N GLU A 251 3.20 -1.03 -15.81
CA GLU A 251 4.44 -1.26 -16.55
C GLU A 251 4.90 -2.72 -16.41
N TYR A 252 4.78 -3.34 -15.23
CA TYR A 252 5.07 -4.75 -15.01
C TYR A 252 4.18 -5.66 -15.88
N LYS A 253 2.89 -5.35 -15.98
CA LYS A 253 1.95 -6.02 -16.89
C LYS A 253 2.40 -5.87 -18.35
N ASN A 254 2.77 -4.66 -18.79
CA ASN A 254 3.25 -4.40 -20.14
C ASN A 254 4.54 -5.18 -20.47
N GLN A 255 5.42 -5.35 -19.49
CA GLN A 255 6.66 -6.11 -19.62
C GLN A 255 6.45 -7.62 -19.48
N ASN A 256 5.25 -8.10 -19.23
CA ASN A 256 4.91 -9.50 -18.95
C ASN A 256 5.78 -10.08 -17.80
N LYS A 257 6.01 -9.31 -16.75
CA LYS A 257 6.72 -9.81 -15.56
C LYS A 257 5.89 -10.88 -14.85
N THR A 258 6.56 -11.85 -14.26
CA THR A 258 5.96 -12.83 -13.36
C THR A 258 6.16 -12.33 -11.93
N VAL A 259 5.07 -12.02 -11.24
CA VAL A 259 5.09 -11.67 -9.81
C VAL A 259 4.47 -12.84 -9.05
N LEU A 260 5.28 -13.52 -8.24
CA LEU A 260 4.81 -14.66 -7.43
C LEU A 260 4.01 -14.17 -6.23
N SER A 261 4.42 -13.06 -5.62
CA SER A 261 3.71 -12.44 -4.51
C SER A 261 4.12 -10.99 -4.32
N PHE A 262 3.17 -10.17 -3.91
CA PHE A 262 3.41 -8.83 -3.38
C PHE A 262 2.74 -8.69 -2.02
N VAL A 263 3.52 -8.35 -1.00
CA VAL A 263 3.00 -7.98 0.32
C VAL A 263 3.22 -6.50 0.57
N ASN A 264 2.14 -5.79 0.77
CA ASN A 264 2.13 -4.37 1.10
C ASN A 264 2.24 -4.17 2.61
N GLN A 265 2.95 -3.12 3.02
CA GLN A 265 3.09 -2.65 4.40
C GLN A 265 2.58 -1.22 4.44
N ASP A 266 1.38 -1.06 4.93
CA ASP A 266 0.74 0.25 5.05
C ASP A 266 0.13 0.36 6.43
N MET A 267 0.58 1.35 7.18
CA MET A 267 0.36 1.49 8.61
C MET A 267 0.86 0.25 9.39
N ALA A 268 2.02 0.37 9.96
CA ALA A 268 2.72 -0.71 10.66
C ALA A 268 3.20 -0.29 12.06
N GLY A 269 2.71 0.85 12.58
CA GLY A 269 3.26 1.50 13.74
C GLY A 269 2.35 1.61 14.95
N TYR A 270 1.06 1.31 14.84
CA TYR A 270 0.10 1.46 15.94
C TYR A 270 -0.77 0.20 16.08
N SER A 271 -1.03 -0.29 17.30
CA SER A 271 -1.93 -1.43 17.52
C SER A 271 -2.33 -1.50 18.98
N GLU A 272 -3.59 -1.19 19.28
CA GLU A 272 -4.13 -1.31 20.64
C GLU A 272 -4.48 -2.75 21.01
N SER A 273 -4.86 -3.59 20.03
CA SER A 273 -5.13 -5.02 20.28
C SER A 273 -3.85 -5.83 20.47
N GLY A 274 -2.73 -5.37 19.94
CA GLY A 274 -1.44 -6.07 19.95
C GLY A 274 -1.31 -7.14 18.86
N THR A 275 -2.25 -7.23 17.90
CA THR A 275 -2.22 -8.18 16.77
C THR A 275 -2.38 -7.45 15.45
N ALA A 276 -1.61 -7.87 14.43
CA ALA A 276 -1.82 -7.39 13.08
C ALA A 276 -3.11 -7.95 12.47
N ALA A 277 -3.54 -7.37 11.34
CA ALA A 277 -4.69 -7.84 10.59
C ALA A 277 -4.37 -7.99 9.10
N ILE A 278 -5.00 -8.96 8.46
CA ILE A 278 -4.91 -9.20 7.01
C ILE A 278 -6.13 -8.58 6.35
N VAL A 279 -5.89 -7.75 5.34
CA VAL A 279 -6.97 -7.22 4.50
C VAL A 279 -7.44 -8.32 3.53
N GLU A 280 -8.76 -8.54 3.45
CA GLU A 280 -9.35 -9.65 2.69
C GLU A 280 -9.90 -9.22 1.32
N ASP A 281 -10.10 -7.93 1.09
CA ASP A 281 -10.59 -7.41 -0.17
C ASP A 281 -9.47 -6.82 -1.04
N TYR A 282 -9.63 -6.90 -2.36
CA TYR A 282 -8.63 -6.52 -3.37
C TYR A 282 -7.28 -7.22 -3.21
N THR A 283 -7.28 -8.45 -2.68
CA THR A 283 -6.11 -9.28 -2.42
C THR A 283 -6.27 -10.67 -3.07
N ASP A 284 -5.19 -11.45 -3.12
CA ASP A 284 -5.24 -12.85 -3.53
C ASP A 284 -5.53 -13.77 -2.31
N PRO A 285 -6.62 -14.55 -2.32
CA PRO A 285 -6.98 -15.40 -1.20
C PRO A 285 -5.93 -16.49 -0.87
N GLY A 286 -5.22 -16.99 -1.90
CA GLY A 286 -4.15 -17.99 -1.71
C GLY A 286 -2.95 -17.35 -1.00
N LEU A 287 -2.55 -16.15 -1.44
CA LEU A 287 -1.50 -15.40 -0.78
C LEU A 287 -1.91 -14.98 0.64
N ASN A 288 -3.16 -14.55 0.86
CA ASN A 288 -3.66 -14.24 2.21
C ASN A 288 -3.56 -15.44 3.16
N ALA A 289 -3.86 -16.65 2.66
CA ALA A 289 -3.69 -17.87 3.48
C ALA A 289 -2.22 -18.12 3.84
N PHE A 290 -1.29 -17.88 2.90
CA PHE A 290 0.15 -17.99 3.16
C PHE A 290 0.65 -16.88 4.11
N VAL A 291 0.24 -15.63 3.89
CA VAL A 291 0.52 -14.50 4.81
C VAL A 291 0.05 -14.78 6.23
N ARG A 292 -1.11 -15.43 6.40
CA ARG A 292 -1.62 -15.84 7.73
C ARG A 292 -0.66 -16.80 8.42
N ILE A 293 -0.15 -17.81 7.70
CA ILE A 293 0.83 -18.77 8.25
C ILE A 293 2.12 -18.04 8.64
N LEU A 294 2.62 -17.16 7.77
CA LEU A 294 3.83 -16.37 8.01
C LEU A 294 3.67 -15.42 9.21
N ALA A 295 2.57 -14.67 9.25
CA ALA A 295 2.29 -13.74 10.33
C ALA A 295 2.12 -14.46 11.67
N THR A 296 1.45 -15.61 11.68
CA THR A 296 1.33 -16.41 12.89
C THR A 296 2.69 -16.84 13.43
N GLN A 297 3.64 -17.17 12.55
CA GLN A 297 4.97 -17.67 12.95
C GLN A 297 5.93 -16.56 13.35
N TYR A 298 5.98 -15.44 12.59
CA TYR A 298 7.11 -14.52 12.63
C TYR A 298 6.83 -13.19 13.33
N GLN A 299 5.59 -12.82 13.66
CA GLN A 299 5.30 -11.53 14.30
C GLN A 299 5.95 -11.38 15.68
N THR A 300 5.98 -12.46 16.43
CA THR A 300 6.56 -12.52 17.80
C THR A 300 7.34 -13.81 17.96
N GLY A 301 8.06 -13.98 19.08
CA GLY A 301 8.74 -15.24 19.38
C GLY A 301 7.77 -16.41 19.70
N GLU A 302 6.48 -16.12 19.86
CA GLU A 302 5.41 -17.10 20.08
C GLU A 302 4.35 -16.94 18.98
N PRO A 303 3.65 -18.04 18.59
CA PRO A 303 2.62 -17.96 17.55
C PRO A 303 1.51 -16.96 17.93
N LEU A 304 1.25 -16.01 17.03
CA LEU A 304 0.23 -14.99 17.19
C LEU A 304 -0.57 -14.88 15.88
N GLU A 305 -1.81 -15.39 15.89
CA GLU A 305 -2.65 -15.37 14.70
C GLU A 305 -3.17 -13.97 14.41
N PRO A 306 -2.99 -13.46 13.17
CA PRO A 306 -3.53 -12.16 12.77
C PRO A 306 -5.05 -12.19 12.64
N ASN A 307 -5.68 -11.05 12.91
CA ASN A 307 -7.08 -10.82 12.61
C ASN A 307 -7.28 -10.67 11.08
N ALA A 308 -8.51 -10.41 10.68
CA ALA A 308 -8.85 -10.12 9.29
C ALA A 308 -9.95 -9.05 9.23
N PHE A 309 -9.89 -8.19 8.21
CA PHE A 309 -10.93 -7.21 7.95
C PHE A 309 -10.99 -6.85 6.46
N SER A 310 -11.98 -6.05 6.06
CA SER A 310 -12.14 -5.53 4.71
C SER A 310 -12.25 -4.01 4.76
N CYS A 311 -11.52 -3.33 3.88
CA CYS A 311 -11.60 -1.88 3.72
C CYS A 311 -12.90 -1.43 3.03
N GLY A 312 -13.46 -2.26 2.15
CA GLY A 312 -14.62 -1.92 1.33
C GLY A 312 -14.29 -1.21 0.01
N TYR A 313 -13.02 -0.96 -0.25
CA TYR A 313 -12.46 -0.42 -1.50
C TYR A 313 -10.98 -0.81 -1.59
N GLY A 314 -10.32 -0.52 -2.72
CA GLY A 314 -8.88 -0.73 -2.87
C GLY A 314 -8.09 0.30 -2.08
N CYS A 315 -7.91 0.04 -0.79
CA CYS A 315 -7.49 1.03 0.21
C CYS A 315 -5.99 1.27 0.28
N SER A 316 -5.18 0.57 -0.48
CA SER A 316 -3.73 0.79 -0.56
C SER A 316 -3.13 0.12 -1.81
N ASP A 317 -1.82 0.20 -1.96
CA ASP A 317 -1.03 -0.19 -3.15
C ASP A 317 -1.22 -1.66 -3.58
N HIS A 318 -1.61 -2.57 -2.67
CA HIS A 318 -1.95 -3.96 -2.99
C HIS A 318 -3.05 -4.06 -4.05
N ALA A 319 -4.03 -3.13 -4.02
CA ALA A 319 -5.13 -3.11 -4.98
C ALA A 319 -4.65 -2.83 -6.41
N SER A 320 -3.61 -2.01 -6.57
CA SER A 320 -2.99 -1.75 -7.88
C SER A 320 -2.38 -3.01 -8.48
N ALA A 321 -1.72 -3.83 -7.68
CA ALA A 321 -1.13 -5.10 -8.13
C ALA A 321 -2.23 -6.10 -8.52
N THR A 322 -3.20 -6.32 -7.63
CA THR A 322 -4.33 -7.23 -7.88
C THR A 322 -5.11 -6.83 -9.12
N ALA A 323 -5.38 -5.54 -9.32
CA ALA A 323 -6.10 -5.04 -10.49
C ALA A 323 -5.32 -5.26 -11.81
N ASN A 324 -3.99 -5.31 -11.76
CA ASN A 324 -3.14 -5.63 -12.90
C ASN A 324 -2.87 -7.14 -13.07
N GLY A 325 -3.52 -7.99 -12.28
CA GLY A 325 -3.45 -9.45 -12.39
C GLY A 325 -2.31 -10.09 -11.61
N PHE A 326 -1.69 -9.38 -10.66
CA PHE A 326 -0.63 -9.89 -9.81
C PHE A 326 -1.16 -10.24 -8.42
N PRO A 327 -0.78 -11.39 -7.84
CA PRO A 327 -1.20 -11.75 -6.48
C PRO A 327 -0.60 -10.79 -5.46
N SER A 328 -1.47 -10.21 -4.65
CA SER A 328 -1.08 -9.28 -3.58
C SER A 328 -1.82 -9.54 -2.28
N ALA A 329 -1.23 -9.07 -1.18
CA ALA A 329 -1.79 -9.07 0.15
C ALA A 329 -1.38 -7.79 0.89
N LEU A 330 -2.12 -7.43 1.92
CA LEU A 330 -1.77 -6.35 2.85
C LEU A 330 -1.82 -6.89 4.27
N LEU A 331 -0.69 -6.80 4.98
CA LEU A 331 -0.66 -6.97 6.43
C LEU A 331 -0.70 -5.58 7.07
N PHE A 332 -1.79 -5.30 7.76
CA PHE A 332 -2.11 -4.04 8.41
C PHE A 332 -1.82 -4.10 9.91
N GLU A 333 -1.58 -2.98 10.54
CA GLU A 333 -1.15 -2.89 11.95
C GLU A 333 -2.13 -3.48 12.96
N ASP A 334 -3.44 -3.34 12.69
CA ASP A 334 -4.54 -3.81 13.53
C ASP A 334 -5.85 -3.79 12.71
N PHE A 335 -7.00 -3.92 13.35
CA PHE A 335 -8.34 -3.82 12.76
C PHE A 335 -9.17 -2.75 13.50
N ASP A 336 -10.12 -2.14 12.82
CA ASP A 336 -10.99 -1.12 13.42
C ASP A 336 -11.77 -1.69 14.64
N PRO A 337 -11.81 -1.00 15.79
CA PRO A 337 -11.38 0.37 16.06
C PRO A 337 -9.99 0.51 16.71
N TYR A 338 -9.11 -0.46 16.58
CA TYR A 338 -7.82 -0.56 17.30
C TYR A 338 -6.62 -0.01 16.52
N THR A 339 -6.86 0.53 15.34
CA THR A 339 -5.86 1.18 14.48
C THR A 339 -5.60 2.62 14.91
N SER A 340 -4.60 3.26 14.32
CA SER A 340 -4.21 4.63 14.63
C SER A 340 -5.37 5.63 14.43
N PRO A 341 -5.77 6.37 15.47
CA PRO A 341 -6.76 7.43 15.33
C PRO A 341 -6.18 8.74 14.78
N TYR A 342 -4.88 8.76 14.44
CA TYR A 342 -4.14 9.98 14.04
C TYR A 342 -3.97 10.09 12.52
N ILE A 343 -4.34 9.05 11.77
CA ILE A 343 -4.23 8.99 10.30
C ILE A 343 -4.74 10.28 9.64
N HIS A 344 -4.02 10.73 8.61
CA HIS A 344 -4.35 11.94 7.82
C HIS A 344 -4.50 13.22 8.66
N THR A 345 -3.78 13.31 9.77
CA THR A 345 -3.76 14.51 10.62
C THR A 345 -2.33 14.97 10.95
N PRO A 346 -2.14 16.24 11.35
CA PRO A 346 -0.84 16.69 11.85
C PRO A 346 -0.36 15.99 13.14
N ASN A 347 -1.21 15.16 13.77
CA ASN A 347 -0.91 14.43 14.99
C ASN A 347 -0.37 13.02 14.72
N ASP A 348 -0.36 12.58 13.47
CA ASP A 348 0.35 11.36 13.07
C ASP A 348 1.86 11.62 13.11
N ALA A 349 2.44 11.50 14.28
CA ALA A 349 3.78 11.94 14.62
C ALA A 349 4.58 10.83 15.32
N PRO A 350 5.93 10.89 15.36
CA PRO A 350 6.78 9.82 15.90
C PRO A 350 6.45 9.38 17.34
N ASN A 351 5.87 10.26 18.14
CA ASN A 351 5.50 9.94 19.53
C ASN A 351 4.23 9.07 19.66
N THR A 352 3.49 8.84 18.58
CA THR A 352 2.34 7.93 18.56
C THR A 352 2.74 6.49 18.21
N ILE A 353 3.94 6.29 17.68
CA ILE A 353 4.42 4.98 17.20
C ILE A 353 4.66 4.01 18.35
N MET A 354 4.09 2.84 18.24
CA MET A 354 4.26 1.70 19.14
C MET A 354 5.34 0.76 18.57
N TRP A 355 6.57 0.92 18.95
CA TRP A 355 7.73 0.20 18.40
C TRP A 355 7.62 -1.33 18.41
N PRO A 356 6.95 -1.98 19.38
CA PRO A 356 6.67 -3.42 19.27
C PRO A 356 5.82 -3.79 18.05
N THR A 357 4.95 -2.88 17.55
CA THR A 357 4.16 -3.11 16.33
C THR A 357 5.07 -3.06 15.10
N VAL A 358 5.89 -2.02 14.95
CA VAL A 358 6.87 -1.94 13.86
C VAL A 358 7.78 -3.16 13.84
N GLN A 359 8.22 -3.61 15.03
CA GLN A 359 9.07 -4.80 15.15
C GLN A 359 8.38 -6.06 14.65
N ARG A 360 7.11 -6.29 15.00
CA ARG A 360 6.33 -7.41 14.50
C ARG A 360 6.25 -7.40 12.97
N HIS A 361 6.05 -6.23 12.39
CA HIS A 361 5.95 -6.08 10.93
C HIS A 361 7.26 -6.39 10.23
N PHE A 362 8.42 -5.92 10.69
CA PHE A 362 9.66 -6.28 10.01
C PHE A 362 10.12 -7.72 10.31
N HIS A 363 9.78 -8.32 11.45
CA HIS A 363 9.98 -9.75 11.67
C HIS A 363 9.17 -10.58 10.66
N PHE A 364 7.89 -10.25 10.51
CA PHE A 364 7.04 -10.85 9.49
C PHE A 364 7.61 -10.64 8.08
N ALA A 365 8.00 -9.42 7.74
CA ALA A 365 8.49 -9.08 6.41
C ALA A 365 9.77 -9.84 6.03
N ILE A 366 10.72 -9.98 6.97
CA ILE A 366 11.93 -10.79 6.78
C ILE A 366 11.57 -12.26 6.58
N GLY A 367 10.70 -12.81 7.43
CA GLY A 367 10.21 -14.18 7.31
C GLY A 367 9.50 -14.44 5.98
N TYR A 368 8.64 -13.50 5.55
CA TYR A 368 7.99 -13.54 4.25
C TYR A 368 8.99 -13.57 3.10
N LEU A 369 9.96 -12.67 3.08
CA LEU A 369 10.95 -12.58 2.00
C LEU A 369 11.79 -13.85 1.90
N VAL A 370 12.14 -14.47 3.03
CA VAL A 370 12.87 -15.75 3.04
C VAL A 370 12.00 -16.87 2.49
N GLU A 371 10.86 -17.14 3.10
CA GLU A 371 9.99 -18.27 2.72
C GLU A 371 9.45 -18.14 1.29
N ALA A 372 9.01 -16.92 0.90
CA ALA A 372 8.49 -16.69 -0.43
C ALA A 372 9.56 -16.74 -1.52
N SER A 373 10.83 -16.52 -1.19
CA SER A 373 11.90 -16.64 -2.17
C SER A 373 12.07 -18.05 -2.73
N TYR A 374 11.47 -19.05 -2.08
CA TYR A 374 11.52 -20.47 -2.48
C TYR A 374 10.22 -21.00 -3.14
N ILE A 375 9.24 -20.14 -3.40
CA ILE A 375 7.98 -20.51 -4.07
C ILE A 375 8.24 -21.02 -5.50
#